data_d9782731b5a880abaede0443d7108c6b
#
_entry.id   d9782731b5a880abaede0443d7108c6b
#
_cell.length_a   1.000
_cell.length_b   1.000
_cell.length_c   1.000
_cell.angle_alpha   90.00
_cell.angle_beta   90.00
_cell.angle_gamma   90.00
#
_symmetry.space_group_name_H-M   'P 1'
#
loop_
_entity.id
_entity.type
_entity.pdbx_description
1 polymer ?
#
loop_
_entity_poly.entity_id
_entity_poly.type
_entity_poly.pdbx_seq_one_letter_code
_entity_poly.pdbx_strand_id
1 'polypeptide(L)'
;MIDILDALTEQRVLPLLVVDDPADAVPLGQALASAGVRLVEVAFRTAASLESCAALCSVPELSVGAGTVLRPQQVAQAAEADAQFVISPGTSEAVLEACQRHGVAAIPGVATATEIQRATELGARTLKFFPAERLGGVHTLSALSGPFPQVAFVPTGGVDEDNMAQYLAMPNVAAVGGSWVAPRSAVRAHEFAHIAQMAARALRSAATEVRSPG
;
A
#
# COMPACT_ATOMS: atom_id res chain seq x y z
N MET A 1 -4.64 15.89 8.85
CA MET A 1 -4.50 14.98 7.69
C MET A 1 -3.13 14.35 7.83
N ILE A 2 -3.03 13.02 7.81
CA ILE A 2 -1.74 12.31 7.90
C ILE A 2 -0.94 12.56 6.61
N ASP A 3 0.37 12.80 6.72
CA ASP A 3 1.25 12.74 5.57
C ASP A 3 1.50 11.25 5.25
N ILE A 4 0.96 10.81 4.11
CA ILE A 4 1.02 9.40 3.73
C ILE A 4 2.46 8.98 3.41
N LEU A 5 3.29 9.87 2.88
CA LEU A 5 4.69 9.56 2.58
C LEU A 5 5.47 9.33 3.88
N ASP A 6 5.29 10.21 4.86
CA ASP A 6 5.93 10.07 6.17
C ASP A 6 5.50 8.77 6.85
N ALA A 7 4.19 8.50 6.89
CA ALA A 7 3.65 7.28 7.48
C ALA A 7 4.12 6.00 6.79
N LEU A 8 4.24 5.98 5.46
CA LEU A 8 4.84 4.87 4.69
C LEU A 8 6.32 4.69 5.04
N THR A 9 7.06 5.79 5.11
CA THR A 9 8.50 5.79 5.41
C THR A 9 8.77 5.30 6.84
N GLU A 10 7.90 5.61 7.78
CA GLU A 10 7.98 5.10 9.14
C GLU A 10 7.65 3.61 9.24
N GLN A 11 6.55 3.18 8.59
CA GLN A 11 6.10 1.79 8.67
C GLN A 11 6.89 0.83 7.78
N ARG A 12 7.38 1.27 6.61
CA ARG A 12 8.20 0.51 5.65
C ARG A 12 7.51 -0.67 4.97
N VAL A 13 6.46 -1.23 5.53
CA VAL A 13 5.68 -2.35 4.96
C VAL A 13 4.22 -1.96 4.91
N LEU A 14 3.60 -2.00 3.73
CA LEU A 14 2.18 -1.74 3.54
C LEU A 14 1.44 -3.06 3.30
N PRO A 15 0.74 -3.61 4.33
CA PRO A 15 -0.08 -4.80 4.15
C PRO A 15 -1.21 -4.56 3.16
N LEU A 16 -1.29 -5.41 2.12
CA LEU A 16 -2.37 -5.44 1.16
C LEU A 16 -3.38 -6.52 1.57
N LEU A 17 -4.58 -6.10 1.89
CA LEU A 17 -5.65 -6.96 2.41
C LEU A 17 -6.65 -7.29 1.30
N VAL A 18 -7.01 -8.57 1.20
CA VAL A 18 -8.13 -9.04 0.39
C VAL A 18 -9.13 -9.70 1.33
N VAL A 19 -10.23 -9.01 1.61
CA VAL A 19 -11.27 -9.45 2.53
C VAL A 19 -12.48 -9.93 1.73
N ASP A 20 -12.96 -11.12 2.06
CA ASP A 20 -14.11 -11.76 1.38
C ASP A 20 -15.41 -11.60 2.16
N ASP A 21 -15.33 -11.50 3.48
CA ASP A 21 -16.45 -11.27 4.39
C ASP A 21 -16.20 -10.01 5.21
N PRO A 22 -17.07 -9.00 5.18
CA PRO A 22 -16.91 -7.78 5.96
C PRO A 22 -16.79 -8.03 7.47
N ALA A 23 -17.35 -9.14 7.99
CA ALA A 23 -17.24 -9.51 9.39
C ALA A 23 -15.80 -9.80 9.83
N ASP A 24 -14.91 -10.16 8.91
CA ASP A 24 -13.49 -10.39 9.18
C ASP A 24 -12.70 -9.10 9.34
N ALA A 25 -13.20 -7.97 8.84
CA ALA A 25 -12.45 -6.73 8.71
C ALA A 25 -11.97 -6.18 10.07
N VAL A 26 -12.87 -6.03 11.03
CA VAL A 26 -12.52 -5.49 12.36
C VAL A 26 -11.58 -6.42 13.13
N PRO A 27 -11.83 -7.74 13.25
CA PRO A 27 -10.88 -8.65 13.89
C PRO A 27 -9.49 -8.65 13.24
N LEU A 28 -9.43 -8.63 11.90
CA LEU A 28 -8.18 -8.50 11.14
C LEU A 28 -7.46 -7.19 11.45
N GLY A 29 -8.19 -6.07 11.43
CA GLY A 29 -7.66 -4.74 11.74
C GLY A 29 -7.07 -4.66 13.14
N GLN A 30 -7.78 -5.19 14.14
CA GLN A 30 -7.32 -5.23 15.54
C GLN A 30 -6.05 -6.09 15.68
N ALA A 31 -6.00 -7.24 15.00
CA ALA A 31 -4.82 -8.09 15.00
C ALA A 31 -3.60 -7.39 14.39
N LEU A 32 -3.77 -6.71 13.25
CA LEU A 32 -2.70 -5.93 12.62
C LEU A 32 -2.26 -4.75 13.50
N ALA A 33 -3.20 -4.00 14.06
CA ALA A 33 -2.91 -2.89 14.97
C ALA A 33 -2.13 -3.34 16.21
N SER A 34 -2.50 -4.47 16.81
CA SER A 34 -1.78 -5.07 17.95
C SER A 34 -0.34 -5.45 17.63
N ALA A 35 -0.06 -5.77 16.36
CA ALA A 35 1.28 -6.06 15.85
C ALA A 35 2.11 -4.82 15.55
N GLY A 36 1.55 -3.62 15.70
CA GLY A 36 2.20 -2.34 15.42
C GLY A 36 1.96 -1.78 14.03
N VAL A 37 1.10 -2.41 13.20
CA VAL A 37 0.69 -1.85 11.91
C VAL A 37 -0.16 -0.61 12.13
N ARG A 38 0.08 0.42 11.31
CA ARG A 38 -0.66 1.70 11.32
C ARG A 38 -1.30 2.02 9.97
N LEU A 39 -0.74 1.49 8.88
CA LEU A 39 -1.22 1.68 7.52
C LEU A 39 -1.56 0.34 6.89
N VAL A 40 -2.71 0.25 6.22
CA VAL A 40 -3.14 -0.92 5.45
C VAL A 40 -3.78 -0.50 4.13
N GLU A 41 -3.64 -1.33 3.09
CA GLU A 41 -4.34 -1.20 1.79
C GLU A 41 -5.43 -2.27 1.70
N VAL A 42 -6.71 -1.89 1.55
CA VAL A 42 -7.80 -2.82 1.24
C VAL A 42 -8.01 -2.87 -0.27
N ALA A 43 -7.75 -4.01 -0.88
CA ALA A 43 -7.90 -4.17 -2.33
C ALA A 43 -9.36 -4.29 -2.73
N PHE A 44 -9.86 -3.39 -3.59
CA PHE A 44 -11.23 -3.41 -4.13
C PHE A 44 -11.36 -4.49 -5.22
N ARG A 45 -11.23 -5.76 -4.80
CA ARG A 45 -11.26 -6.95 -5.68
C ARG A 45 -12.40 -7.93 -5.34
N THR A 46 -13.13 -7.69 -4.26
CA THR A 46 -14.27 -8.51 -3.81
C THR A 46 -15.52 -7.66 -3.68
N ALA A 47 -16.68 -8.28 -3.63
CA ALA A 47 -17.93 -7.56 -3.36
C ALA A 47 -17.96 -6.95 -1.95
N ALA A 48 -17.23 -7.56 -1.01
CA ALA A 48 -17.10 -7.11 0.37
C ALA A 48 -16.16 -5.92 0.58
N SER A 49 -15.35 -5.54 -0.42
CA SER A 49 -14.20 -4.64 -0.24
C SER A 49 -14.57 -3.27 0.32
N LEU A 50 -15.67 -2.66 -0.15
CA LEU A 50 -16.09 -1.33 0.31
C LEU A 50 -16.56 -1.38 1.76
N GLU A 51 -17.40 -2.35 2.12
CA GLU A 51 -17.88 -2.54 3.49
C GLU A 51 -16.73 -2.89 4.44
N SER A 52 -15.80 -3.75 4.00
CA SER A 52 -14.58 -4.06 4.74
C SER A 52 -13.68 -2.85 4.94
N CYS A 53 -13.58 -1.98 3.94
CA CYS A 53 -12.82 -0.72 4.06
C CYS A 53 -13.41 0.18 5.13
N ALA A 54 -14.74 0.41 5.10
CA ALA A 54 -15.45 1.19 6.11
C ALA A 54 -15.31 0.58 7.52
N ALA A 55 -15.43 -0.75 7.63
CA ALA A 55 -15.25 -1.45 8.90
C ALA A 55 -13.81 -1.32 9.45
N LEU A 56 -12.77 -1.42 8.60
CA LEU A 56 -11.38 -1.22 9.00
C LEU A 56 -11.10 0.23 9.42
N CYS A 57 -11.73 1.23 8.79
CA CYS A 57 -11.62 2.63 9.19
C CYS A 57 -12.17 2.90 10.60
N SER A 58 -13.02 2.01 11.15
CA SER A 58 -13.48 2.09 12.53
C SER A 58 -12.45 1.63 13.58
N VAL A 59 -11.33 1.04 13.16
CA VAL A 59 -10.23 0.65 14.06
C VAL A 59 -9.33 1.87 14.29
N PRO A 60 -9.31 2.47 15.48
CA PRO A 60 -8.72 3.80 15.71
C PRO A 60 -7.23 3.91 15.40
N GLU A 61 -6.50 2.81 15.52
CA GLU A 61 -5.05 2.76 15.33
C GLU A 61 -4.65 2.67 13.85
N LEU A 62 -5.61 2.42 12.94
CA LEU A 62 -5.32 2.18 11.53
C LEU A 62 -5.66 3.38 10.64
N SER A 63 -4.76 3.70 9.75
CA SER A 63 -5.00 4.51 8.56
C SER A 63 -5.22 3.58 7.38
N VAL A 64 -6.43 3.61 6.82
CA VAL A 64 -6.87 2.67 5.79
C VAL A 64 -6.85 3.34 4.42
N GLY A 65 -6.26 2.66 3.44
CA GLY A 65 -6.30 3.05 2.04
C GLY A 65 -7.13 2.09 1.19
N ALA A 66 -7.84 2.64 0.21
CA ALA A 66 -8.53 1.86 -0.80
C ALA A 66 -7.57 1.52 -1.95
N GLY A 67 -7.31 0.24 -2.17
CA GLY A 67 -6.45 -0.28 -3.23
C GLY A 67 -7.22 -0.82 -4.43
N THR A 68 -6.54 -0.95 -5.57
CA THR A 68 -7.13 -1.41 -6.83
C THR A 68 -8.29 -0.49 -7.29
N VAL A 69 -8.18 0.80 -7.02
CA VAL A 69 -9.15 1.80 -7.48
C VAL A 69 -8.91 2.10 -8.95
N LEU A 70 -9.94 1.90 -9.78
CA LEU A 70 -9.87 2.00 -11.25
C LEU A 70 -10.73 3.13 -11.83
N ARG A 71 -11.65 3.69 -11.04
CA ARG A 71 -12.67 4.63 -11.50
C ARG A 71 -12.91 5.74 -10.47
N PRO A 72 -13.27 6.97 -10.91
CA PRO A 72 -13.62 8.08 -10.01
C PRO A 72 -14.70 7.76 -8.99
N GLN A 73 -15.69 6.94 -9.35
CA GLN A 73 -16.78 6.55 -8.45
C GLN A 73 -16.26 5.74 -7.24
N GLN A 74 -15.22 4.91 -7.44
CA GLN A 74 -14.61 4.17 -6.35
C GLN A 74 -13.83 5.09 -5.40
N VAL A 75 -13.28 6.21 -5.90
CA VAL A 75 -12.67 7.24 -5.05
C VAL A 75 -13.71 7.89 -4.14
N ALA A 76 -14.88 8.28 -4.69
CA ALA A 76 -15.98 8.84 -3.91
C ALA A 76 -16.44 7.85 -2.82
N GLN A 77 -16.66 6.58 -3.19
CA GLN A 77 -17.04 5.52 -2.25
C GLN A 77 -15.98 5.30 -1.16
N ALA A 78 -14.69 5.33 -1.51
CA ALA A 78 -13.61 5.20 -0.56
C ALA A 78 -13.57 6.39 0.42
N ALA A 79 -13.76 7.61 -0.08
CA ALA A 79 -13.82 8.81 0.75
C ALA A 79 -15.03 8.79 1.70
N GLU A 80 -16.21 8.36 1.22
CA GLU A 80 -17.42 8.17 2.05
C GLU A 80 -17.23 7.09 3.14
N ALA A 81 -16.33 6.12 2.90
CA ALA A 81 -15.94 5.09 3.85
C ALA A 81 -14.77 5.52 4.77
N ASP A 82 -14.39 6.81 4.80
CA ASP A 82 -13.29 7.38 5.56
C ASP A 82 -11.90 6.84 5.20
N ALA A 83 -11.71 6.31 3.99
CA ALA A 83 -10.39 5.93 3.52
C ALA A 83 -9.49 7.18 3.37
N GLN A 84 -8.27 7.11 3.89
CA GLN A 84 -7.36 8.24 3.96
C GLN A 84 -6.47 8.39 2.72
N PHE A 85 -6.30 7.32 1.96
CA PHE A 85 -5.57 7.32 0.70
C PHE A 85 -6.13 6.31 -0.29
N VAL A 86 -5.79 6.52 -1.56
CA VAL A 86 -6.21 5.68 -2.68
C VAL A 86 -4.99 5.17 -3.41
N ILE A 87 -4.99 3.88 -3.74
CA ILE A 87 -3.95 3.25 -4.55
C ILE A 87 -4.58 2.65 -5.81
N SER A 88 -4.04 2.97 -6.97
CA SER A 88 -4.44 2.38 -8.24
C SER A 88 -3.33 1.53 -8.85
N PRO A 89 -3.63 0.51 -9.66
CA PRO A 89 -2.62 -0.33 -10.30
C PRO A 89 -1.90 0.36 -11.46
N GLY A 90 -2.43 1.46 -11.94
CA GLY A 90 -1.87 2.30 -13.00
C GLY A 90 -2.26 3.75 -12.81
N THR A 91 -1.71 4.66 -13.61
CA THR A 91 -2.00 6.10 -13.55
C THR A 91 -3.24 6.43 -14.39
N SER A 92 -4.27 6.98 -13.75
CA SER A 92 -5.48 7.52 -14.39
C SER A 92 -5.70 8.96 -13.94
N GLU A 93 -5.70 9.89 -14.89
CA GLU A 93 -5.97 11.31 -14.64
C GLU A 93 -7.31 11.52 -13.94
N ALA A 94 -8.37 10.86 -14.42
CA ALA A 94 -9.70 10.96 -13.82
C ALA A 94 -9.76 10.46 -12.35
N VAL A 95 -8.97 9.43 -12.01
CA VAL A 95 -8.85 8.95 -10.62
C VAL A 95 -8.10 9.97 -9.77
N LEU A 96 -6.98 10.52 -10.26
CA LEU A 96 -6.20 11.53 -9.54
C LEU A 96 -6.99 12.81 -9.30
N GLU A 97 -7.72 13.30 -10.31
CA GLU A 97 -8.64 14.44 -10.15
C GLU A 97 -9.75 14.17 -9.13
N ALA A 98 -10.31 12.94 -9.11
CA ALA A 98 -11.30 12.57 -8.11
C ALA A 98 -10.67 12.57 -6.70
N CYS A 99 -9.45 12.06 -6.52
CA CYS A 99 -8.74 12.10 -5.24
C CYS A 99 -8.56 13.56 -4.78
N GLN A 100 -8.16 14.48 -5.67
CA GLN A 100 -8.03 15.90 -5.35
C GLN A 100 -9.37 16.51 -4.92
N ARG A 101 -10.46 16.25 -5.65
CA ARG A 101 -11.79 16.76 -5.30
C ARG A 101 -12.30 16.27 -3.94
N HIS A 102 -11.98 15.03 -3.57
CA HIS A 102 -12.40 14.45 -2.30
C HIS A 102 -11.38 14.65 -1.16
N GLY A 103 -10.24 15.30 -1.43
CA GLY A 103 -9.21 15.54 -0.42
C GLY A 103 -8.51 14.25 0.07
N VAL A 104 -8.46 13.21 -0.77
CA VAL A 104 -7.85 11.92 -0.46
C VAL A 104 -6.49 11.82 -1.14
N ALA A 105 -5.46 11.38 -0.42
CA ALA A 105 -4.12 11.19 -0.99
C ALA A 105 -4.13 10.08 -2.04
N ALA A 106 -3.33 10.23 -3.12
CA ALA A 106 -3.27 9.28 -4.22
C ALA A 106 -1.87 8.69 -4.41
N ILE A 107 -1.80 7.37 -4.57
CA ILE A 107 -0.59 6.61 -4.91
C ILE A 107 -0.86 5.85 -6.22
N PRO A 108 -0.69 6.50 -7.39
CA PRO A 108 -0.92 5.85 -8.67
C PRO A 108 0.14 4.81 -9.00
N GLY A 109 -0.25 3.76 -9.74
CA GLY A 109 0.61 2.72 -10.23
C GLY A 109 1.37 3.12 -11.50
N VAL A 110 2.62 2.67 -11.59
CA VAL A 110 3.52 2.89 -12.73
C VAL A 110 4.38 1.66 -12.99
N ALA A 111 4.79 1.48 -14.25
CA ALA A 111 5.66 0.41 -14.70
C ALA A 111 6.78 0.89 -15.65
N THR A 112 6.67 2.12 -16.18
CA THR A 112 7.56 2.69 -17.19
C THR A 112 7.93 4.14 -16.87
N ALA A 113 9.03 4.63 -17.48
CA ALA A 113 9.46 6.02 -17.35
C ALA A 113 8.37 7.00 -17.80
N THR A 114 7.65 6.69 -18.89
CA THR A 114 6.54 7.53 -19.39
C THR A 114 5.41 7.64 -18.38
N GLU A 115 5.06 6.53 -17.69
CA GLU A 115 4.02 6.54 -16.67
C GLU A 115 4.46 7.31 -15.42
N ILE A 116 5.73 7.18 -15.00
CA ILE A 116 6.31 7.97 -13.91
C ILE A 116 6.22 9.46 -14.25
N GLN A 117 6.69 9.85 -15.45
CA GLN A 117 6.61 11.24 -15.92
C GLN A 117 5.17 11.74 -15.90
N ARG A 118 4.22 10.98 -16.47
CA ARG A 118 2.81 11.38 -16.49
C ARG A 118 2.22 11.51 -15.09
N ALA A 119 2.51 10.57 -14.19
CA ALA A 119 2.04 10.64 -12.81
C ALA A 119 2.59 11.90 -12.08
N THR A 120 3.85 12.22 -12.30
CA THR A 120 4.48 13.41 -11.70
C THR A 120 3.96 14.73 -12.28
N GLU A 121 3.66 14.80 -13.58
CA GLU A 121 2.97 15.93 -14.22
C GLU A 121 1.59 16.19 -13.62
N LEU A 122 0.90 15.11 -13.21
CA LEU A 122 -0.39 15.16 -12.51
C LEU A 122 -0.27 15.42 -11.01
N GLY A 123 0.95 15.69 -10.50
CA GLY A 123 1.22 16.11 -9.13
C GLY A 123 1.52 14.96 -8.16
N ALA A 124 1.55 13.70 -8.59
CA ALA A 124 1.89 12.58 -7.72
C ALA A 124 3.39 12.58 -7.37
N ARG A 125 3.72 12.31 -6.10
CA ARG A 125 5.09 12.24 -5.58
C ARG A 125 5.43 10.86 -5.02
N THR A 126 4.42 10.09 -4.64
CA THR A 126 4.55 8.71 -4.18
C THR A 126 3.86 7.82 -5.20
N LEU A 127 4.58 6.84 -5.73
CA LEU A 127 4.11 5.99 -6.83
C LEU A 127 4.21 4.51 -6.44
N LYS A 128 3.18 3.73 -6.80
CA LYS A 128 3.22 2.27 -6.70
C LYS A 128 3.95 1.69 -7.92
N PHE A 129 5.11 1.05 -7.73
CA PHE A 129 5.75 0.28 -8.80
C PHE A 129 5.14 -1.12 -8.86
N PHE A 130 4.39 -1.41 -9.94
CA PHE A 130 3.57 -2.63 -10.03
C PHE A 130 3.45 -3.16 -11.48
N PRO A 131 3.54 -4.50 -11.67
CA PRO A 131 3.89 -5.57 -10.72
C PRO A 131 5.43 -5.76 -10.59
N ALA A 132 5.99 -5.39 -9.44
CA ALA A 132 7.42 -5.14 -9.25
C ALA A 132 8.34 -6.29 -9.72
N GLU A 133 8.18 -7.50 -9.16
CA GLU A 133 9.04 -8.63 -9.48
C GLU A 133 8.91 -9.07 -10.95
N ARG A 134 7.70 -9.03 -11.51
CA ARG A 134 7.47 -9.43 -12.90
C ARG A 134 8.07 -8.45 -13.92
N LEU A 135 8.35 -7.22 -13.49
CA LEU A 135 8.99 -6.18 -14.30
C LEU A 135 10.52 -6.14 -14.15
N GLY A 136 11.12 -7.06 -13.42
CA GLY A 136 12.57 -7.14 -13.20
C GLY A 136 13.04 -6.59 -11.85
N GLY A 137 12.11 -6.38 -10.92
CA GLY A 137 12.41 -6.13 -9.51
C GLY A 137 13.25 -4.88 -9.25
N VAL A 138 14.16 -4.99 -8.31
CA VAL A 138 15.08 -3.93 -7.87
C VAL A 138 15.90 -3.36 -9.03
N HIS A 139 16.34 -4.20 -9.97
CA HIS A 139 17.16 -3.74 -11.10
C HIS A 139 16.42 -2.77 -12.01
N THR A 140 15.17 -3.09 -12.36
CA THR A 140 14.34 -2.20 -13.18
C THR A 140 13.95 -0.94 -12.41
N LEU A 141 13.57 -1.07 -11.13
CA LEU A 141 13.22 0.07 -10.30
C LEU A 141 14.42 1.03 -10.13
N SER A 142 15.62 0.51 -9.93
CA SER A 142 16.85 1.31 -9.84
C SER A 142 17.10 2.11 -11.12
N ALA A 143 16.97 1.49 -12.29
CA ALA A 143 17.14 2.16 -13.56
C ALA A 143 16.07 3.25 -13.81
N LEU A 144 14.81 2.97 -13.44
CA LEU A 144 13.70 3.92 -13.57
C LEU A 144 13.81 5.08 -12.58
N SER A 145 14.29 4.85 -11.37
CA SER A 145 14.33 5.88 -10.32
C SER A 145 15.45 6.93 -10.54
N GLY A 146 16.51 6.58 -11.25
CA GLY A 146 17.61 7.52 -11.51
C GLY A 146 17.19 8.86 -12.10
N PRO A 147 16.37 8.89 -13.18
CA PRO A 147 15.85 10.13 -13.74
C PRO A 147 14.83 10.89 -12.87
N PHE A 148 14.29 10.25 -11.83
CA PHE A 148 13.20 10.78 -11.00
C PHE A 148 13.55 10.79 -9.50
N PRO A 149 14.63 11.51 -9.09
CA PRO A 149 15.12 11.46 -7.70
C PRO A 149 14.13 12.03 -6.67
N GLN A 150 13.15 12.80 -7.11
CA GLN A 150 12.12 13.40 -6.26
C GLN A 150 10.91 12.47 -6.01
N VAL A 151 10.89 11.27 -6.62
CA VAL A 151 9.77 10.33 -6.52
C VAL A 151 10.06 9.28 -5.46
N ALA A 152 9.12 9.08 -4.57
CA ALA A 152 9.11 7.95 -3.64
C ALA A 152 8.33 6.78 -4.23
N PHE A 153 8.85 5.56 -4.06
CA PHE A 153 8.23 4.35 -4.60
C PHE A 153 7.71 3.41 -3.52
N VAL A 154 6.61 2.72 -3.86
CA VAL A 154 6.04 1.59 -3.10
C VAL A 154 6.00 0.38 -4.03
N PRO A 155 7.10 -0.36 -4.20
CA PRO A 155 7.12 -1.58 -5.01
C PRO A 155 6.15 -2.61 -4.43
N THR A 156 5.34 -3.19 -5.31
CA THR A 156 4.26 -4.12 -4.98
C THR A 156 4.12 -5.18 -6.06
N GLY A 157 3.79 -6.41 -5.67
CA GLY A 157 3.58 -7.52 -6.61
C GLY A 157 4.81 -8.41 -6.75
N GLY A 158 4.77 -9.54 -6.05
CA GLY A 158 5.88 -10.49 -5.90
C GLY A 158 6.90 -10.11 -4.83
N VAL A 159 6.68 -9.00 -4.12
CA VAL A 159 7.46 -8.66 -2.93
C VAL A 159 6.98 -9.51 -1.76
N ASP A 160 7.92 -10.05 -0.99
CA ASP A 160 7.71 -10.90 0.17
C ASP A 160 8.83 -10.71 1.22
N GLU A 161 8.87 -11.57 2.25
CA GLU A 161 9.85 -11.50 3.33
C GLU A 161 11.29 -11.74 2.86
N ASP A 162 11.48 -12.54 1.79
CA ASP A 162 12.80 -12.95 1.31
C ASP A 162 13.47 -11.86 0.46
N ASN A 163 12.68 -11.02 -0.24
CA ASN A 163 13.21 -10.01 -1.14
C ASN A 163 12.98 -8.54 -0.70
N MET A 164 12.13 -8.30 0.29
CA MET A 164 11.79 -6.92 0.69
C MET A 164 12.99 -6.09 1.13
N ALA A 165 14.01 -6.70 1.73
CA ALA A 165 15.22 -6.02 2.19
C ALA A 165 15.95 -5.31 1.04
N GLN A 166 16.02 -5.94 -0.14
CA GLN A 166 16.67 -5.37 -1.31
C GLN A 166 15.96 -4.09 -1.81
N TYR A 167 14.63 -4.07 -1.75
CA TYR A 167 13.86 -2.88 -2.08
C TYR A 167 14.02 -1.78 -1.02
N LEU A 168 13.94 -2.15 0.26
CA LEU A 168 14.03 -1.20 1.36
C LEU A 168 15.42 -0.57 1.52
N ALA A 169 16.47 -1.19 0.96
CA ALA A 169 17.81 -0.60 0.87
C ALA A 169 17.89 0.55 -0.15
N MET A 170 16.93 0.69 -1.06
CA MET A 170 16.92 1.78 -2.04
C MET A 170 16.44 3.10 -1.36
N PRO A 171 17.17 4.22 -1.56
CA PRO A 171 16.90 5.47 -0.83
C PRO A 171 15.55 6.13 -1.18
N ASN A 172 15.00 5.81 -2.35
CA ASN A 172 13.72 6.32 -2.83
C ASN A 172 12.56 5.33 -2.70
N VAL A 173 12.74 4.22 -1.96
CA VAL A 173 11.66 3.30 -1.58
C VAL A 173 11.15 3.66 -0.19
N ALA A 174 9.93 4.21 -0.14
CA ALA A 174 9.29 4.59 1.11
C ALA A 174 8.83 3.36 1.91
N ALA A 175 8.20 2.41 1.22
CA ALA A 175 7.71 1.16 1.80
C ALA A 175 7.60 0.08 0.71
N VAL A 176 7.45 -1.16 1.10
CA VAL A 176 7.07 -2.27 0.20
C VAL A 176 5.63 -2.68 0.44
N GLY A 177 4.87 -2.92 -0.64
CA GLY A 177 3.48 -3.37 -0.56
C GLY A 177 3.35 -4.87 -0.84
N GLY A 178 2.57 -5.59 -0.02
CA GLY A 178 2.34 -6.99 -0.29
C GLY A 178 1.31 -7.70 0.57
N SER A 179 0.80 -8.80 0.03
CA SER A 179 -0.24 -9.61 0.67
C SER A 179 0.32 -10.75 1.53
N TRP A 180 1.64 -10.93 1.57
CA TRP A 180 2.24 -12.00 2.40
C TRP A 180 2.05 -11.77 3.89
N VAL A 181 1.90 -10.53 4.33
CA VAL A 181 1.66 -10.14 5.73
C VAL A 181 0.30 -10.63 6.22
N ALA A 182 -0.71 -10.62 5.36
CA ALA A 182 -2.06 -11.09 5.65
C ALA A 182 -2.59 -11.91 4.45
N PRO A 183 -2.12 -13.15 4.26
CA PRO A 183 -2.56 -13.99 3.15
C PRO A 183 -4.08 -14.19 3.18
N ARG A 184 -4.73 -14.07 2.01
CA ARG A 184 -6.18 -14.22 1.89
C ARG A 184 -6.69 -15.55 2.47
N SER A 185 -5.90 -16.63 2.36
CA SER A 185 -6.23 -17.93 2.96
C SER A 185 -6.27 -17.88 4.49
N ALA A 186 -5.33 -17.17 5.12
CA ALA A 186 -5.28 -17.01 6.58
C ALA A 186 -6.42 -16.11 7.09
N VAL A 187 -6.81 -15.07 6.33
CA VAL A 187 -7.99 -14.25 6.65
C VAL A 187 -9.25 -15.11 6.64
N ARG A 188 -9.48 -15.87 5.56
CA ARG A 188 -10.61 -16.80 5.45
C ARG A 188 -10.64 -17.91 6.52
N ALA A 189 -9.47 -18.32 7.00
CA ALA A 189 -9.33 -19.29 8.08
C ALA A 189 -9.43 -18.67 9.47
N HIS A 190 -9.67 -17.34 9.56
CA HIS A 190 -9.72 -16.55 10.80
C HIS A 190 -8.44 -16.68 11.66
N GLU A 191 -7.29 -16.89 11.02
CA GLU A 191 -5.98 -17.06 11.67
C GLU A 191 -5.38 -15.71 12.09
N PHE A 192 -6.18 -14.84 12.73
CA PHE A 192 -5.80 -13.47 13.02
C PHE A 192 -4.57 -13.35 13.94
N ALA A 193 -4.44 -14.27 14.91
CA ALA A 193 -3.25 -14.32 15.76
C ALA A 193 -1.96 -14.65 14.96
N HIS A 194 -2.06 -15.53 13.97
CA HIS A 194 -0.96 -15.85 13.08
C HIS A 194 -0.60 -14.65 12.17
N ILE A 195 -1.62 -13.96 11.63
CA ILE A 195 -1.45 -12.74 10.84
C ILE A 195 -0.73 -11.67 11.67
N ALA A 196 -1.11 -11.46 12.93
CA ALA A 196 -0.44 -10.52 13.83
C ALA A 196 1.06 -10.86 14.00
N GLN A 197 1.39 -12.16 14.14
CA GLN A 197 2.80 -12.60 14.25
C GLN A 197 3.58 -12.34 12.95
N MET A 198 2.98 -12.61 11.80
CA MET A 198 3.58 -12.34 10.48
C MET A 198 3.81 -10.83 10.29
N ALA A 199 2.84 -10.00 10.63
CA ALA A 199 2.94 -8.54 10.56
C ALA A 199 4.05 -8.01 11.46
N ALA A 200 4.09 -8.44 12.72
CA ALA A 200 5.13 -8.04 13.67
C ALA A 200 6.53 -8.46 13.19
N ARG A 201 6.67 -9.63 12.56
CA ARG A 201 7.94 -10.08 11.98
C ARG A 201 8.34 -9.19 10.80
N ALA A 202 7.44 -8.94 9.86
CA ALA A 202 7.69 -8.09 8.69
C ALA A 202 8.13 -6.68 9.11
N LEU A 203 7.47 -6.06 10.09
CA LEU A 203 7.83 -4.74 10.60
C LEU A 203 9.23 -4.74 11.26
N ARG A 204 9.56 -5.76 12.05
CA ARG A 204 10.90 -5.87 12.66
C ARG A 204 12.00 -6.03 11.61
N SER A 205 11.78 -6.88 10.61
CA SER A 205 12.75 -7.07 9.52
C SER A 205 12.94 -5.77 8.73
N ALA A 206 11.88 -5.03 8.44
CA ALA A 206 11.96 -3.74 7.76
C ALA A 206 12.71 -2.67 8.58
N ALA A 207 12.59 -2.67 9.91
CA ALA A 207 13.26 -1.70 10.78
C ALA A 207 14.79 -1.92 10.88
N THR A 208 15.29 -3.13 10.65
CA THR A 208 16.73 -3.43 10.68
C THR A 208 17.48 -2.84 9.48
N GLU A 209 16.82 -2.68 8.33
CA GLU A 209 17.41 -2.10 7.12
C GLU A 209 17.71 -0.59 7.23
N VAL A 210 17.07 0.11 8.17
CA VAL A 210 17.31 1.56 8.39
C VAL A 210 18.63 1.83 9.11
N ARG A 211 19.27 0.83 9.72
CA ARG A 211 20.42 0.99 10.59
C ARG A 211 21.78 0.72 9.96
N SER A 212 21.86 0.46 8.67
CA SER A 212 23.14 0.29 7.95
C SER A 212 23.46 1.55 7.15
N PRO A 213 24.09 2.60 7.73
CA PRO A 213 24.72 3.64 6.93
C PRO A 213 25.96 2.99 6.30
N GLY A 214 25.98 2.88 4.96
CA GLY A 214 27.17 2.59 4.18
C GLY A 214 28.17 3.74 4.23
#